data_02dfc8fe20ea69eddbebcbb85a601f7e
#
_entry.id   02dfc8fe20ea69eddbebcbb85a601f7e
#
_cell.length_a   1.000
_cell.length_b   1.000
_cell.length_c   1.000
_cell.angle_alpha   90.00
_cell.angle_beta   90.00
_cell.angle_gamma   90.00
#
_symmetry.space_group_name_H-M   'P 1'
#
loop_
_entity.id
_entity.type
_entity.pdbx_description
1 polymer ?
#
loop_
_entity_poly.entity_id
_entity_poly.type
_entity_poly.pdbx_seq_one_letter_code
_entity_poly.pdbx_strand_id
1 'polypeptide(L)'
;MQAYGRAFAHVYNKRWTGFAHRVGPLLLEFYANTTGGEAKQSVLDLCCGTGQLALHFLEQGFHVTGIDLSEHMLQYAGENASAYVETGQAQFVQADAADFSLDRQFGLIVSTFDALNHLESEEALLGCFRSVFAVLLDGGIFVFDLNTRAGLMRWNNIHIDDGEEAMIVTRGFFDGQGSRAYTRVSGFIRAANGQYDRFEETVYNTVFDMAWVRDALLQAGWRDVHVAQLDALAAPIAEPEMEDRVFFVARK
;
A
#
# COMPACT_ATOMS: atom_id res chain seq x y z
N MET A 1 0.47 6.84 11.80
CA MET A 1 0.53 7.00 10.31
C MET A 1 0.09 8.41 9.94
N GLN A 2 0.54 8.95 8.80
CA GLN A 2 0.11 10.26 8.28
C GLN A 2 -1.08 10.07 7.34
N ALA A 3 -2.17 10.81 7.56
CA ALA A 3 -3.31 10.82 6.65
C ALA A 3 -3.09 11.85 5.54
N TYR A 4 -3.36 11.48 4.30
CA TYR A 4 -3.27 12.39 3.15
C TYR A 4 -4.45 13.36 3.09
N GLY A 5 -4.16 14.63 2.80
CA GLY A 5 -5.17 15.68 2.67
C GLY A 5 -5.93 15.62 1.33
N ARG A 6 -7.02 16.42 1.25
CA ARG A 6 -7.92 16.45 0.08
C ARG A 6 -7.22 16.71 -1.25
N ALA A 7 -6.32 17.71 -1.28
CA ALA A 7 -5.64 18.08 -2.52
C ALA A 7 -4.71 16.97 -3.01
N PHE A 8 -4.00 16.34 -2.08
CA PHE A 8 -3.14 15.20 -2.40
C PHE A 8 -3.96 14.00 -2.89
N ALA A 9 -5.07 13.67 -2.21
CA ALA A 9 -5.96 12.57 -2.64
C ALA A 9 -6.49 12.80 -4.07
N HIS A 10 -6.82 14.05 -4.43
CA HIS A 10 -7.24 14.39 -5.79
C HIS A 10 -6.14 14.12 -6.83
N VAL A 11 -4.91 14.56 -6.55
CA VAL A 11 -3.76 14.32 -7.42
C VAL A 11 -3.46 12.84 -7.53
N TYR A 12 -3.43 12.14 -6.39
CA TYR A 12 -3.18 10.71 -6.30
C TYR A 12 -4.16 9.91 -7.18
N ASN A 13 -5.46 10.19 -7.03
CA ASN A 13 -6.50 9.50 -7.78
C ASN A 13 -6.36 9.63 -9.30
N LYS A 14 -5.83 10.76 -9.78
CA LYS A 14 -5.65 11.01 -11.22
C LYS A 14 -4.32 10.52 -11.79
N ARG A 15 -3.27 10.48 -10.99
CA ARG A 15 -1.89 10.39 -11.51
C ARG A 15 -1.10 9.17 -11.04
N TRP A 16 -1.43 8.59 -9.89
CA TRP A 16 -0.64 7.48 -9.33
C TRP A 16 -1.36 6.13 -9.35
N THR A 17 -2.16 5.91 -10.40
CA THR A 17 -2.88 4.65 -10.59
C THR A 17 -2.02 3.54 -11.21
N GLY A 18 -0.94 3.90 -11.90
CA GLY A 18 -0.12 2.96 -12.69
C GLY A 18 0.54 1.85 -11.88
N PHE A 19 0.84 2.10 -10.59
CA PHE A 19 1.42 1.08 -9.73
C PHE A 19 0.42 -0.07 -9.48
N ALA A 20 -0.82 0.25 -9.13
CA ALA A 20 -1.87 -0.74 -8.90
C ALA A 20 -2.13 -1.60 -10.15
N HIS A 21 -2.17 -0.98 -11.35
CA HIS A 21 -2.33 -1.71 -12.61
C HIS A 21 -1.19 -2.69 -12.90
N ARG A 22 0.02 -2.39 -12.45
CA ARG A 22 1.17 -3.29 -12.60
C ARG A 22 1.16 -4.41 -11.57
N VAL A 23 0.81 -4.11 -10.33
CA VAL A 23 0.88 -5.05 -9.20
C VAL A 23 -0.31 -6.02 -9.18
N GLY A 24 -1.50 -5.54 -9.48
CA GLY A 24 -2.74 -6.33 -9.38
C GLY A 24 -2.71 -7.67 -10.11
N PRO A 25 -2.36 -7.72 -11.42
CA PRO A 25 -2.28 -8.99 -12.15
C PRO A 25 -1.31 -10.00 -11.53
N LEU A 26 -0.16 -9.53 -11.07
CA LEU A 26 0.88 -10.39 -10.49
C LEU A 26 0.47 -10.95 -9.12
N LEU A 27 -0.20 -10.15 -8.30
CA LEU A 27 -0.77 -10.61 -7.04
C LEU A 27 -1.87 -11.66 -7.26
N LEU A 28 -2.76 -11.44 -8.23
CA LEU A 28 -3.81 -12.38 -8.59
C LEU A 28 -3.24 -13.71 -9.07
N GLU A 29 -2.28 -13.67 -10.00
CA GLU A 29 -1.60 -14.85 -10.52
C GLU A 29 -0.89 -15.61 -9.39
N PHE A 30 -0.15 -14.90 -8.55
CA PHE A 30 0.52 -15.48 -7.39
C PHE A 30 -0.47 -16.17 -6.44
N TYR A 31 -1.57 -15.49 -6.10
CA TYR A 31 -2.58 -16.01 -5.18
C TYR A 31 -3.27 -17.26 -5.76
N ALA A 32 -3.66 -17.23 -7.03
CA ALA A 32 -4.29 -18.36 -7.70
C ALA A 32 -3.37 -19.59 -7.74
N ASN A 33 -2.10 -19.39 -8.11
CA ASN A 33 -1.11 -20.46 -8.20
C ASN A 33 -0.77 -21.06 -6.81
N THR A 34 -0.75 -20.23 -5.78
CA THR A 34 -0.36 -20.62 -4.43
C THR A 34 -1.46 -21.40 -3.70
N THR A 35 -2.73 -21.11 -4.00
CA THR A 35 -3.89 -21.75 -3.36
C THR A 35 -4.42 -22.96 -4.13
N GLY A 36 -3.82 -23.31 -5.27
CA GLY A 36 -4.22 -24.47 -6.07
C GLY A 36 -5.67 -24.43 -6.56
N GLY A 37 -6.24 -23.23 -6.74
CA GLY A 37 -7.64 -23.04 -7.14
C GLY A 37 -8.65 -23.00 -6.00
N GLU A 38 -8.21 -23.20 -4.75
CA GLU A 38 -9.06 -23.04 -3.55
C GLU A 38 -9.03 -21.63 -2.97
N ALA A 39 -8.67 -20.65 -3.81
CA ALA A 39 -8.58 -19.24 -3.41
C ALA A 39 -9.87 -18.75 -2.76
N LYS A 40 -9.78 -18.23 -1.55
CA LYS A 40 -10.91 -17.55 -0.91
C LYS A 40 -11.12 -16.21 -1.58
N GLN A 41 -12.33 -15.94 -2.03
CA GLN A 41 -12.65 -14.71 -2.76
C GLN A 41 -12.88 -13.50 -1.85
N SER A 42 -12.10 -13.41 -0.76
CA SER A 42 -12.14 -12.29 0.17
C SER A 42 -10.75 -11.66 0.31
N VAL A 43 -10.65 -10.38 -0.01
CA VAL A 43 -9.41 -9.60 0.01
C VAL A 43 -9.55 -8.41 0.95
N LEU A 44 -8.55 -8.18 1.78
CA LEU A 44 -8.35 -6.89 2.47
C LEU A 44 -7.25 -6.11 1.74
N ASP A 45 -7.59 -4.94 1.23
CA ASP A 45 -6.66 -3.95 0.72
C ASP A 45 -6.32 -2.98 1.84
N LEU A 46 -5.18 -3.18 2.49
CA LEU A 46 -4.70 -2.43 3.65
C LEU A 46 -3.93 -1.19 3.19
N CYS A 47 -4.35 -0.01 3.63
CA CYS A 47 -3.94 1.29 3.12
C CYS A 47 -4.33 1.44 1.63
N CYS A 48 -5.59 1.19 1.32
CA CYS A 48 -6.10 1.06 -0.04
C CYS A 48 -6.05 2.36 -0.87
N GLY A 49 -5.76 3.51 -0.25
CA GLY A 49 -5.75 4.80 -0.93
C GLY A 49 -7.06 5.07 -1.65
N THR A 50 -6.99 5.38 -2.94
CA THR A 50 -8.17 5.64 -3.80
C THR A 50 -8.81 4.39 -4.41
N GLY A 51 -8.46 3.19 -3.89
CA GLY A 51 -9.09 1.92 -4.25
C GLY A 51 -8.71 1.34 -5.61
N GLN A 52 -7.60 1.77 -6.20
CA GLN A 52 -7.19 1.30 -7.54
C GLN A 52 -6.83 -0.19 -7.56
N LEU A 53 -6.15 -0.68 -6.51
CA LEU A 53 -5.85 -2.11 -6.39
C LEU A 53 -7.12 -2.90 -6.02
N ALA A 54 -7.96 -2.35 -5.15
CA ALA A 54 -9.26 -2.93 -4.82
C ALA A 54 -10.11 -3.17 -6.06
N LEU A 55 -10.19 -2.19 -6.99
CA LEU A 55 -10.92 -2.32 -8.26
C LEU A 55 -10.43 -3.53 -9.07
N HIS A 56 -9.13 -3.74 -9.12
CA HIS A 56 -8.57 -4.84 -9.88
C HIS A 56 -9.04 -6.21 -9.35
N PHE A 57 -9.12 -6.39 -8.02
CA PHE A 57 -9.67 -7.60 -7.41
C PHE A 57 -11.19 -7.71 -7.62
N LEU A 58 -11.92 -6.60 -7.51
CA LEU A 58 -13.38 -6.56 -7.72
C LEU A 58 -13.77 -6.99 -9.13
N GLU A 59 -13.04 -6.54 -10.16
CA GLU A 59 -13.23 -6.93 -11.57
C GLU A 59 -13.01 -8.42 -11.81
N GLN A 60 -12.24 -9.09 -10.96
CA GLN A 60 -12.02 -10.54 -10.98
C GLN A 60 -13.00 -11.33 -10.09
N GLY A 61 -14.03 -10.66 -9.57
CA GLY A 61 -15.11 -11.30 -8.79
C GLY A 61 -14.81 -11.47 -7.30
N PHE A 62 -13.73 -10.88 -6.78
CA PHE A 62 -13.44 -10.91 -5.35
C PHE A 62 -14.35 -9.95 -4.56
N HIS A 63 -14.62 -10.29 -3.31
CA HIS A 63 -15.15 -9.36 -2.33
C HIS A 63 -13.99 -8.61 -1.67
N VAL A 64 -14.02 -7.29 -1.70
CA VAL A 64 -12.92 -6.47 -1.19
C VAL A 64 -13.39 -5.60 -0.03
N THR A 65 -12.61 -5.61 1.05
CA THR A 65 -12.65 -4.56 2.06
C THR A 65 -11.38 -3.73 1.90
N GLY A 66 -11.50 -2.42 1.72
CA GLY A 66 -10.39 -1.48 1.74
C GLY A 66 -10.37 -0.72 3.05
N ILE A 67 -9.21 -0.58 3.68
CA ILE A 67 -9.05 0.33 4.82
C ILE A 67 -7.95 1.35 4.53
N ASP A 68 -8.17 2.59 4.94
CA ASP A 68 -7.19 3.67 4.87
C ASP A 68 -7.41 4.65 6.03
N LEU A 69 -6.38 5.36 6.43
CA LEU A 69 -6.48 6.38 7.48
C LEU A 69 -7.14 7.67 6.97
N SER A 70 -6.97 7.98 5.68
CA SER A 70 -7.48 9.19 5.04
C SER A 70 -8.92 9.04 4.56
N GLU A 71 -9.84 9.78 5.17
CA GLU A 71 -11.22 9.86 4.69
C GLU A 71 -11.32 10.38 3.24
N HIS A 72 -10.39 11.26 2.84
CA HIS A 72 -10.35 11.81 1.48
C HIS A 72 -9.94 10.76 0.44
N MET A 73 -9.04 9.84 0.80
CA MET A 73 -8.71 8.70 -0.04
C MET A 73 -9.91 7.76 -0.16
N LEU A 74 -10.55 7.44 0.96
CA LEU A 74 -11.71 6.54 1.00
C LEU A 74 -12.92 7.10 0.25
N GLN A 75 -13.11 8.42 0.22
CA GLN A 75 -14.13 9.03 -0.62
C GLN A 75 -13.93 8.66 -2.08
N TYR A 76 -12.71 8.83 -2.62
CA TYR A 76 -12.38 8.42 -3.99
C TYR A 76 -12.49 6.90 -4.18
N ALA A 77 -12.08 6.10 -3.21
CA ALA A 77 -12.23 4.64 -3.30
C ALA A 77 -13.70 4.24 -3.45
N GLY A 78 -14.59 4.85 -2.66
CA GLY A 78 -16.03 4.63 -2.76
C GLY A 78 -16.62 5.11 -4.10
N GLU A 79 -16.18 6.27 -4.62
CA GLU A 79 -16.61 6.80 -5.90
C GLU A 79 -16.13 5.89 -7.06
N ASN A 80 -14.85 5.51 -7.06
CA ASN A 80 -14.24 4.65 -8.08
C ASN A 80 -14.89 3.26 -8.13
N ALA A 81 -15.25 2.70 -6.98
CA ALA A 81 -15.85 1.37 -6.85
C ALA A 81 -17.37 1.40 -6.59
N SER A 82 -18.07 2.48 -6.92
CA SER A 82 -19.47 2.72 -6.53
C SER A 82 -20.41 1.56 -6.91
N ALA A 83 -20.30 1.01 -8.10
CA ALA A 83 -21.12 -0.12 -8.52
C ALA A 83 -20.93 -1.38 -7.65
N TYR A 84 -19.72 -1.60 -7.14
CA TYR A 84 -19.41 -2.72 -6.26
C TYR A 84 -19.81 -2.45 -4.80
N VAL A 85 -19.77 -1.19 -4.38
CA VAL A 85 -20.30 -0.77 -3.07
C VAL A 85 -21.82 -0.96 -3.02
N GLU A 86 -22.55 -0.56 -4.06
CA GLU A 86 -24.00 -0.74 -4.17
C GLU A 86 -24.43 -2.20 -4.10
N THR A 87 -23.64 -3.11 -4.65
CA THR A 87 -23.92 -4.57 -4.59
C THR A 87 -23.43 -5.25 -3.32
N GLY A 88 -22.69 -4.54 -2.44
CA GLY A 88 -22.08 -5.10 -1.23
C GLY A 88 -20.84 -5.94 -1.50
N GLN A 89 -20.30 -5.91 -2.71
CA GLN A 89 -19.05 -6.60 -3.08
C GLN A 89 -17.81 -5.83 -2.60
N ALA A 90 -17.91 -4.50 -2.45
CA ALA A 90 -16.88 -3.63 -1.90
C ALA A 90 -17.34 -2.92 -0.63
N GLN A 91 -16.43 -2.73 0.30
CA GLN A 91 -16.60 -1.91 1.49
C GLN A 91 -15.31 -1.15 1.77
N PHE A 92 -15.41 0.16 2.09
CA PHE A 92 -14.28 0.99 2.47
C PHE A 92 -14.49 1.56 3.88
N VAL A 93 -13.49 1.40 4.74
CA VAL A 93 -13.58 1.71 6.18
C VAL A 93 -12.36 2.52 6.61
N GLN A 94 -12.60 3.61 7.34
CA GLN A 94 -11.51 4.40 7.92
C GLN A 94 -10.93 3.65 9.13
N ALA A 95 -9.64 3.32 9.06
CA ALA A 95 -8.92 2.66 10.14
C ALA A 95 -7.41 2.95 10.08
N ASP A 96 -6.74 2.84 11.22
CA ASP A 96 -5.28 2.90 11.29
C ASP A 96 -4.71 1.49 11.06
N ALA A 97 -3.82 1.35 10.09
CA ALA A 97 -3.17 0.08 9.81
C ALA A 97 -2.35 -0.47 11.00
N ALA A 98 -1.90 0.40 11.89
CA ALA A 98 -1.15 0.00 13.10
C ALA A 98 -2.02 -0.71 14.13
N ASP A 99 -3.33 -0.42 14.17
CA ASP A 99 -4.26 -0.99 15.15
C ASP A 99 -5.69 -0.97 14.60
N PHE A 100 -6.12 -2.06 14.01
CA PHE A 100 -7.48 -2.22 13.49
C PHE A 100 -8.09 -3.58 13.85
N SER A 101 -9.41 -3.62 13.83
CA SER A 101 -10.19 -4.84 13.95
C SER A 101 -11.35 -4.84 12.96
N LEU A 102 -11.65 -6.00 12.38
CA LEU A 102 -12.77 -6.19 11.45
C LEU A 102 -13.52 -7.47 11.81
N ASP A 103 -14.85 -7.44 11.68
CA ASP A 103 -15.71 -8.59 12.02
C ASP A 103 -15.77 -9.66 10.91
N ARG A 104 -14.72 -9.74 10.09
CA ARG A 104 -14.59 -10.73 9.00
C ARG A 104 -13.15 -11.15 8.81
N GLN A 105 -12.97 -12.28 8.15
CA GLN A 105 -11.65 -12.81 7.82
C GLN A 105 -11.43 -12.88 6.32
N PHE A 106 -10.16 -12.81 5.93
CA PHE A 106 -9.73 -12.71 4.54
C PHE A 106 -8.80 -13.86 4.16
N GLY A 107 -8.90 -14.31 2.91
CA GLY A 107 -7.97 -15.28 2.35
C GLY A 107 -6.67 -14.65 1.89
N LEU A 108 -6.74 -13.41 1.42
CA LEU A 108 -5.61 -12.60 1.00
C LEU A 108 -5.68 -11.22 1.64
N ILE A 109 -4.58 -10.75 2.19
CA ILE A 109 -4.41 -9.37 2.62
C ILE A 109 -3.24 -8.78 1.85
N VAL A 110 -3.42 -7.60 1.30
CA VAL A 110 -2.39 -6.89 0.54
C VAL A 110 -2.20 -5.49 1.11
N SER A 111 -0.96 -5.00 1.09
CA SER A 111 -0.64 -3.59 1.35
C SER A 111 0.50 -3.19 0.42
N THR A 112 0.22 -2.31 -0.52
CA THR A 112 1.17 -2.03 -1.59
C THR A 112 1.47 -0.54 -1.75
N PHE A 113 2.52 -0.25 -2.53
CA PHE A 113 3.01 1.09 -2.79
C PHE A 113 3.61 1.76 -1.55
N ASP A 114 4.54 1.03 -0.87
CA ASP A 114 5.26 1.46 0.33
C ASP A 114 4.37 2.00 1.47
N ALA A 115 3.11 1.59 1.46
CA ALA A 115 2.13 2.11 2.41
C ALA A 115 2.56 1.87 3.88
N LEU A 116 3.15 0.71 4.17
CA LEU A 116 3.61 0.40 5.52
C LEU A 116 4.90 1.13 5.93
N ASN A 117 5.67 1.71 4.98
CA ASN A 117 6.75 2.63 5.35
C ASN A 117 6.23 3.94 5.98
N HIS A 118 4.94 4.26 5.83
CA HIS A 118 4.34 5.43 6.49
C HIS A 118 3.98 5.20 7.97
N LEU A 119 4.12 3.97 8.47
CA LEU A 119 4.04 3.70 9.91
C LEU A 119 5.21 4.33 10.64
N GLU A 120 4.93 4.89 11.83
CA GLU A 120 5.89 5.78 12.49
C GLU A 120 7.03 5.05 13.22
N SER A 121 6.90 3.75 13.47
CA SER A 121 7.88 2.98 14.24
C SER A 121 7.74 1.48 13.99
N GLU A 122 8.75 0.72 14.42
CA GLU A 122 8.73 -0.75 14.48
C GLU A 122 7.54 -1.26 15.32
N GLU A 123 7.19 -0.55 16.39
CA GLU A 123 6.06 -0.93 17.25
C GLU A 123 4.71 -0.79 16.52
N ALA A 124 4.54 0.27 15.74
CA ALA A 124 3.38 0.46 14.88
C ALA A 124 3.29 -0.64 13.80
N LEU A 125 4.43 -1.03 13.22
CA LEU A 125 4.47 -2.12 12.25
C LEU A 125 4.15 -3.48 12.89
N LEU A 126 4.64 -3.75 14.11
CA LEU A 126 4.24 -4.93 14.88
C LEU A 126 2.74 -4.94 15.21
N GLY A 127 2.16 -3.78 15.53
CA GLY A 127 0.72 -3.61 15.72
C GLY A 127 -0.04 -4.00 14.45
N CYS A 128 0.40 -3.52 13.29
CA CYS A 128 -0.13 -3.89 11.99
C CYS A 128 -0.09 -5.42 11.78
N PHE A 129 1.05 -6.06 12.02
CA PHE A 129 1.19 -7.51 11.85
C PHE A 129 0.23 -8.30 12.73
N ARG A 130 0.00 -7.86 13.98
CA ARG A 130 -0.98 -8.50 14.88
C ARG A 130 -2.42 -8.31 14.38
N SER A 131 -2.79 -7.10 13.94
CA SER A 131 -4.12 -6.81 13.41
C SER A 131 -4.41 -7.63 12.14
N VAL A 132 -3.44 -7.69 11.22
CA VAL A 132 -3.52 -8.50 10.00
C VAL A 132 -3.65 -9.99 10.33
N PHE A 133 -2.83 -10.50 11.26
CA PHE A 133 -2.88 -11.90 11.68
C PHE A 133 -4.24 -12.30 12.27
N ALA A 134 -4.86 -11.41 13.04
CA ALA A 134 -6.17 -11.66 13.65
C ALA A 134 -7.29 -11.83 12.62
N VAL A 135 -7.25 -11.04 11.53
CA VAL A 135 -8.30 -11.04 10.50
C VAL A 135 -7.97 -11.92 9.28
N LEU A 136 -6.80 -12.55 9.23
CA LEU A 136 -6.44 -13.49 8.17
C LEU A 136 -6.97 -14.89 8.50
N LEU A 137 -7.53 -15.59 7.52
CA LEU A 137 -7.92 -16.99 7.61
C LEU A 137 -6.70 -17.89 7.83
N ASP A 138 -6.89 -19.04 8.47
CA ASP A 138 -5.85 -20.06 8.54
C ASP A 138 -5.47 -20.51 7.12
N GLY A 139 -4.17 -20.54 6.84
CA GLY A 139 -3.63 -20.76 5.50
C GLY A 139 -3.74 -19.55 4.55
N GLY A 140 -4.27 -18.42 5.02
CA GLY A 140 -4.31 -17.16 4.27
C GLY A 140 -2.92 -16.55 4.08
N ILE A 141 -2.84 -15.61 3.16
CA ILE A 141 -1.57 -14.99 2.73
C ILE A 141 -1.63 -13.49 2.95
N PHE A 142 -0.57 -12.94 3.51
CA PHE A 142 -0.31 -11.51 3.56
C PHE A 142 0.85 -11.15 2.62
N VAL A 143 0.61 -10.21 1.70
CA VAL A 143 1.63 -9.67 0.80
C VAL A 143 1.71 -8.17 0.97
N PHE A 144 2.89 -7.65 1.25
CA PHE A 144 3.11 -6.21 1.33
C PHE A 144 4.50 -5.84 0.80
N ASP A 145 4.64 -4.60 0.36
CA ASP A 145 5.94 -4.10 -0.08
C ASP A 145 6.49 -3.02 0.85
N LEU A 146 7.81 -2.94 0.86
CA LEU A 146 8.56 -1.88 1.52
C LEU A 146 9.64 -1.34 0.58
N ASN A 147 9.84 -0.02 0.64
CA ASN A 147 11.07 0.58 0.16
C ASN A 147 12.19 0.26 1.13
N THR A 148 13.30 -0.21 0.61
CA THR A 148 14.53 -0.44 1.38
C THR A 148 15.29 0.87 1.60
N ARG A 149 16.32 0.83 2.43
CA ARG A 149 17.26 1.95 2.57
C ARG A 149 17.90 2.33 1.23
N ALA A 150 18.27 1.35 0.39
CA ALA A 150 18.85 1.58 -0.93
C ALA A 150 17.87 2.30 -1.85
N GLY A 151 16.60 1.89 -1.87
CA GLY A 151 15.54 2.54 -2.64
C GLY A 151 15.31 3.99 -2.21
N LEU A 152 15.20 4.22 -0.90
CA LEU A 152 15.00 5.55 -0.35
C LEU A 152 16.18 6.51 -0.62
N MET A 153 17.41 6.00 -0.69
CA MET A 153 18.57 6.78 -1.11
C MET A 153 18.43 7.33 -2.53
N ARG A 154 17.80 6.58 -3.44
CA ARG A 154 17.57 7.02 -4.83
C ARG A 154 16.49 8.08 -4.98
N TRP A 155 15.70 8.30 -3.93
CA TRP A 155 14.68 9.38 -3.91
C TRP A 155 15.25 10.78 -3.71
N ASN A 156 16.55 10.92 -3.45
CA ASN A 156 17.22 12.23 -3.34
C ASN A 156 17.26 12.95 -4.71
N ASN A 157 16.08 13.23 -5.24
CA ASN A 157 15.92 13.91 -6.53
C ASN A 157 14.73 14.87 -6.50
N ILE A 158 14.60 15.64 -7.57
CA ILE A 158 13.43 16.49 -7.82
C ILE A 158 12.82 16.00 -9.12
N HIS A 159 11.56 15.62 -9.06
CA HIS A 159 10.74 15.29 -10.22
C HIS A 159 9.71 16.40 -10.43
N ILE A 160 9.57 16.87 -11.66
CA ILE A 160 8.57 17.87 -12.05
C ILE A 160 7.69 17.24 -13.12
N ASP A 161 6.39 17.22 -12.84
CA ASP A 161 5.36 16.86 -13.80
C ASP A 161 4.60 18.14 -14.14
N ASP A 162 4.81 18.66 -15.35
CA ASP A 162 4.25 19.91 -15.83
C ASP A 162 3.21 19.64 -16.91
N GLY A 163 1.95 19.82 -16.57
CA GLY A 163 0.80 19.60 -17.44
C GLY A 163 -0.25 20.71 -17.31
N GLU A 164 -1.17 20.77 -18.27
CA GLU A 164 -2.22 21.81 -18.33
C GLU A 164 -3.13 21.82 -17.11
N GLU A 165 -3.44 20.64 -16.54
CA GLU A 165 -4.35 20.51 -15.40
C GLU A 165 -3.64 20.64 -14.06
N ALA A 166 -2.34 20.37 -14.00
CA ALA A 166 -1.57 20.48 -12.78
C ALA A 166 -0.07 20.55 -13.06
N MET A 167 0.64 21.33 -12.25
CA MET A 167 2.09 21.29 -12.12
C MET A 167 2.41 20.70 -10.75
N ILE A 168 3.16 19.59 -10.70
CA ILE A 168 3.51 18.89 -9.49
C ILE A 168 5.02 18.77 -9.36
N VAL A 169 5.55 19.16 -8.22
CA VAL A 169 6.96 19.04 -7.87
C VAL A 169 7.06 18.05 -6.70
N THR A 170 7.68 16.92 -6.96
CA THR A 170 8.02 15.93 -5.93
C THR A 170 9.50 16.04 -5.62
N ARG A 171 9.83 16.25 -4.35
CA ARG A 171 11.20 16.34 -3.84
C ARG A 171 11.41 15.33 -2.74
N GLY A 172 12.28 14.35 -2.98
CA GLY A 172 12.76 13.42 -1.97
C GLY A 172 13.96 13.97 -1.22
N PHE A 173 14.08 13.61 0.04
CA PHE A 173 15.24 13.88 0.88
C PHE A 173 15.50 12.75 1.86
N PHE A 174 16.69 12.18 1.80
CA PHE A 174 17.18 11.18 2.74
C PHE A 174 18.70 11.27 2.88
N ASP A 175 19.21 11.38 4.09
CA ASP A 175 20.67 11.51 4.36
C ASP A 175 21.39 10.15 4.38
N GLY A 176 20.64 9.05 4.25
CA GLY A 176 21.16 7.69 4.27
C GLY A 176 21.46 7.13 5.66
N GLN A 177 21.46 7.93 6.70
CA GLN A 177 21.78 7.53 8.07
C GLN A 177 20.57 7.54 9.00
N GLY A 178 19.61 8.43 8.73
CA GLY A 178 18.41 8.57 9.55
C GLY A 178 17.46 7.38 9.46
N SER A 179 16.46 7.40 10.34
CA SER A 179 15.36 6.43 10.35
C SER A 179 14.18 6.85 9.48
N ARG A 180 14.23 8.03 8.83
CA ARG A 180 13.14 8.57 8.00
C ARG A 180 13.67 9.23 6.74
N ALA A 181 13.08 8.86 5.62
CA ALA A 181 13.19 9.57 4.36
C ALA A 181 11.94 10.44 4.17
N TYR A 182 12.10 11.65 3.66
CA TYR A 182 11.00 12.60 3.49
C TYR A 182 10.72 12.83 2.02
N THR A 183 9.46 12.99 1.68
CA THR A 183 9.00 13.41 0.36
C THR A 183 8.07 14.60 0.51
N ARG A 184 8.44 15.72 -0.10
CA ARG A 184 7.58 16.89 -0.23
C ARG A 184 6.96 16.89 -1.62
N VAL A 185 5.65 16.89 -1.66
CA VAL A 185 4.86 17.06 -2.87
C VAL A 185 4.20 18.42 -2.80
N SER A 186 4.45 19.26 -3.79
CA SER A 186 3.84 20.59 -3.88
C SER A 186 3.48 20.90 -5.32
N GLY A 187 2.53 21.79 -5.51
CA GLY A 187 2.15 22.13 -6.88
C GLY A 187 0.92 23.02 -6.94
N PHE A 188 0.41 23.11 -8.17
CA PHE A 188 -0.77 23.85 -8.52
C PHE A 188 -1.72 22.93 -9.29
N ILE A 189 -3.00 22.95 -8.94
CA ILE A 189 -4.05 22.17 -9.60
C ILE A 189 -5.04 23.15 -10.19
N ARG A 190 -5.44 22.96 -11.43
CA ARG A 190 -6.44 23.77 -12.10
C ARG A 190 -7.82 23.49 -11.52
N ALA A 191 -8.46 24.54 -11.00
CA ALA A 191 -9.82 24.50 -10.53
C ALA A 191 -10.82 24.66 -11.69
N ALA A 192 -12.09 24.30 -11.47
CA ALA A 192 -13.15 24.39 -12.48
C ALA A 192 -13.38 25.81 -13.04
N ASN A 193 -13.03 26.84 -12.26
CA ASN A 193 -13.10 28.25 -12.66
C ASN A 193 -11.90 28.73 -13.48
N GLY A 194 -10.94 27.82 -13.80
CA GLY A 194 -9.71 28.11 -14.55
C GLY A 194 -8.57 28.71 -13.73
N GLN A 195 -8.76 28.95 -12.44
CA GLN A 195 -7.70 29.34 -11.51
C GLN A 195 -6.87 28.13 -11.08
N TYR A 196 -5.72 28.36 -10.45
CA TYR A 196 -4.88 27.32 -9.92
C TYR A 196 -4.83 27.40 -8.40
N ASP A 197 -5.17 26.30 -7.76
CA ASP A 197 -5.04 26.15 -6.32
C ASP A 197 -3.68 25.56 -5.98
N ARG A 198 -2.94 26.20 -5.06
CA ARG A 198 -1.67 25.70 -4.56
C ARG A 198 -1.92 24.66 -3.46
N PHE A 199 -1.17 23.58 -3.54
CA PHE A 199 -1.11 22.60 -2.46
C PHE A 199 0.33 22.26 -2.09
N GLU A 200 0.52 21.74 -0.89
CA GLU A 200 1.78 21.24 -0.39
C GLU A 200 1.53 20.22 0.69
N GLU A 201 2.23 19.10 0.60
CA GLU A 201 2.21 18.04 1.58
C GLU A 201 3.60 17.46 1.74
N THR A 202 3.99 17.14 2.97
CA THR A 202 5.24 16.46 3.26
C THR A 202 4.93 15.19 4.03
N VAL A 203 5.37 14.08 3.48
CA VAL A 203 5.24 12.74 4.06
C VAL A 203 6.62 12.16 4.33
N TYR A 204 6.67 11.11 5.13
CA TYR A 204 7.90 10.37 5.35
C TYR A 204 7.69 8.87 5.16
N ASN A 205 8.77 8.20 4.81
CA ASN A 205 8.90 6.76 4.90
C ASN A 205 9.85 6.43 6.05
N THR A 206 9.39 5.60 6.97
CA THR A 206 10.23 5.00 8.01
C THR A 206 11.11 3.93 7.35
N VAL A 207 12.40 3.97 7.68
CA VAL A 207 13.38 3.00 7.19
C VAL A 207 13.36 1.79 8.11
N PHE A 208 12.83 0.68 7.62
CA PHE A 208 12.86 -0.59 8.32
C PHE A 208 14.04 -1.44 7.84
N ASP A 209 14.64 -2.21 8.73
CA ASP A 209 15.60 -3.26 8.39
C ASP A 209 14.84 -4.52 7.93
N MET A 210 15.15 -5.03 6.74
CA MET A 210 14.37 -6.12 6.14
C MET A 210 14.52 -7.44 6.91
N ALA A 211 15.69 -7.69 7.53
CA ALA A 211 15.89 -8.86 8.36
C ALA A 211 15.06 -8.75 9.65
N TRP A 212 15.04 -7.57 10.27
CA TRP A 212 14.20 -7.30 11.43
C TRP A 212 12.70 -7.51 11.10
N VAL A 213 12.22 -7.00 9.97
CA VAL A 213 10.81 -7.16 9.54
C VAL A 213 10.44 -8.64 9.42
N ARG A 214 11.30 -9.44 8.77
CA ARG A 214 11.10 -10.88 8.63
C ARG A 214 11.04 -11.57 10.00
N ASP A 215 12.00 -11.27 10.86
CA ASP A 215 12.09 -11.90 12.18
C ASP A 215 10.92 -11.49 13.10
N ALA A 216 10.44 -10.24 12.97
CA ALA A 216 9.25 -9.74 13.66
C ALA A 216 7.98 -10.50 13.24
N LEU A 217 7.81 -10.78 11.94
CA LEU A 217 6.72 -11.63 11.45
C LEU A 217 6.80 -13.03 12.05
N LEU A 218 7.95 -13.68 11.97
CA LEU A 218 8.15 -15.04 12.52
C LEU A 218 7.85 -15.10 14.03
N GLN A 219 8.31 -14.12 14.81
CA GLN A 219 8.03 -14.02 16.25
C GLN A 219 6.54 -13.78 16.55
N ALA A 220 5.82 -13.10 15.66
CA ALA A 220 4.37 -12.89 15.77
C ALA A 220 3.53 -14.12 15.35
N GLY A 221 4.17 -15.23 15.00
CA GLY A 221 3.52 -16.51 14.70
C GLY A 221 3.25 -16.78 13.22
N TRP A 222 3.71 -15.89 12.34
CA TRP A 222 3.65 -16.09 10.89
C TRP A 222 4.54 -17.26 10.45
N ARG A 223 4.14 -17.96 9.38
CA ARG A 223 4.87 -19.08 8.80
C ARG A 223 5.28 -18.74 7.36
N ASP A 224 6.25 -19.48 6.83
CA ASP A 224 6.70 -19.36 5.44
C ASP A 224 6.96 -17.90 5.02
N VAL A 225 7.62 -17.14 5.90
CA VAL A 225 7.95 -15.72 5.63
C VAL A 225 9.17 -15.65 4.73
N HIS A 226 9.01 -15.00 3.58
CA HIS A 226 10.12 -14.71 2.69
C HIS A 226 10.00 -13.34 2.03
N VAL A 227 11.10 -12.87 1.48
CA VAL A 227 11.20 -11.60 0.75
C VAL A 227 11.45 -11.92 -0.73
N ALA A 228 10.73 -11.25 -1.61
CA ALA A 228 10.72 -11.54 -3.04
C ALA A 228 10.72 -10.25 -3.88
N GLN A 229 10.94 -10.40 -5.18
CA GLN A 229 10.62 -9.38 -6.18
C GLN A 229 9.17 -9.50 -6.63
N LEU A 230 8.59 -8.40 -7.11
CA LEU A 230 7.19 -8.37 -7.57
C LEU A 230 6.88 -9.39 -8.67
N ASP A 231 7.79 -9.57 -9.61
CA ASP A 231 7.64 -10.47 -10.76
C ASP A 231 7.93 -11.94 -10.43
N ALA A 232 8.36 -12.21 -9.19
CA ALA A 232 8.72 -13.54 -8.72
C ALA A 232 8.34 -13.76 -7.25
N LEU A 233 7.08 -13.44 -6.86
CA LEU A 233 6.61 -13.48 -5.47
C LEU A 233 6.77 -14.83 -4.77
N ALA A 234 6.86 -15.93 -5.52
CA ALA A 234 7.11 -17.27 -4.97
C ALA A 234 8.59 -17.59 -4.75
N ALA A 235 9.50 -16.76 -5.25
CA ALA A 235 10.96 -17.02 -5.22
C ALA A 235 11.65 -16.08 -4.22
N PRO A 236 12.22 -16.63 -3.12
CA PRO A 236 12.97 -15.81 -2.16
C PRO A 236 14.22 -15.18 -2.78
N ILE A 237 14.50 -13.93 -2.40
CA ILE A 237 15.74 -13.22 -2.74
C ILE A 237 16.73 -13.28 -1.57
N ALA A 238 18.04 -13.34 -1.90
CA ALA A 238 19.09 -13.51 -0.89
C ALA A 238 19.46 -12.20 -0.19
N GLU A 239 19.47 -11.09 -0.92
CA GLU A 239 19.99 -9.79 -0.46
C GLU A 239 18.94 -8.68 -0.61
N PRO A 240 17.86 -8.70 0.18
CA PRO A 240 16.75 -7.75 0.03
C PRO A 240 17.16 -6.28 0.23
N GLU A 241 18.20 -6.01 1.03
CA GLU A 241 18.69 -4.64 1.28
C GLU A 241 19.37 -4.00 0.05
N MET A 242 19.73 -4.80 -0.95
CA MET A 242 20.34 -4.32 -2.20
C MET A 242 19.31 -3.89 -3.24
N GLU A 243 18.05 -4.24 -3.02
CA GLU A 243 16.93 -3.89 -3.90
C GLU A 243 16.33 -2.53 -3.51
N ASP A 244 15.68 -1.86 -4.45
CA ASP A 244 15.01 -0.59 -4.17
C ASP A 244 13.72 -0.77 -3.39
N ARG A 245 12.97 -1.81 -3.75
CA ARG A 245 11.67 -2.19 -3.20
C ARG A 245 11.58 -3.71 -3.16
N VAL A 246 11.08 -4.22 -2.07
CA VAL A 246 10.91 -5.66 -1.86
C VAL A 246 9.49 -5.98 -1.44
N PHE A 247 9.06 -7.20 -1.72
CA PHE A 247 7.77 -7.73 -1.30
C PHE A 247 7.97 -8.80 -0.24
N PHE A 248 7.27 -8.65 0.87
CA PHE A 248 7.15 -9.69 1.88
C PHE A 248 5.94 -10.56 1.58
N VAL A 249 6.14 -11.85 1.67
CA VAL A 249 5.09 -12.87 1.60
C VAL A 249 5.11 -13.64 2.89
N ALA A 250 3.97 -13.68 3.60
CA ALA A 250 3.83 -14.36 4.88
C ALA A 250 2.53 -15.16 4.93
N ARG A 251 2.55 -16.35 5.53
CA ARG A 251 1.38 -17.24 5.71
C ARG A 251 1.03 -17.37 7.19
N LYS A 252 -0.26 -17.45 7.44
CA LYS A 252 -0.78 -17.78 8.78
C LYS A 252 -0.80 -19.26 9.03
#